data_d2bd04dc1aa3bf15e390b9ec533f1daa
#
_entry.id   d2bd04dc1aa3bf15e390b9ec533f1daa
#
_cell.length_a   1.000
_cell.length_b   1.000
_cell.length_c   1.000
_cell.angle_alpha   90.00
_cell.angle_beta   90.00
_cell.angle_gamma   90.00
#
_symmetry.space_group_name_H-M   'P 1'
#
loop_
_entity.id
_entity.type
_entity.pdbx_description
1 polymer ?
#
loop_
_entity_poly.entity_id
_entity_poly.type
_entity_poly.pdbx_seq_one_letter_code
_entity_poly.pdbx_strand_id
1 'polypeptide(L)'
;MDRDEIKTKLKAYICTELLNNSDYVIADDQPLITGGLMDSFSLAQIGVFIEDAFGVYIPDTVLTVKNMDTLNLMANEIIERAG
;
A
#
# COMPACT_ATOMS: atom_id res chain seq x y z
N MET A 1 -2.48 -7.35 -14.48
CA MET A 1 -1.50 -7.04 -13.43
C MET A 1 -1.63 -8.07 -12.32
N ASP A 2 -0.52 -8.68 -11.94
CA ASP A 2 -0.53 -9.78 -10.96
C ASP A 2 -0.69 -9.25 -9.54
N ARG A 3 -1.71 -9.74 -8.84
CA ARG A 3 -2.01 -9.33 -7.47
C ARG A 3 -0.87 -9.63 -6.49
N ASP A 4 -0.25 -10.80 -6.64
CA ASP A 4 0.87 -11.19 -5.75
C ASP A 4 2.09 -10.31 -5.98
N GLU A 5 2.36 -9.95 -7.22
CA GLU A 5 3.46 -9.04 -7.55
C GLU A 5 3.22 -7.65 -6.95
N ILE A 6 1.98 -7.16 -7.04
CA ILE A 6 1.61 -5.88 -6.45
C ILE A 6 1.86 -5.90 -4.94
N LYS A 7 1.38 -6.93 -4.26
CA LYS A 7 1.58 -7.06 -2.81
C LYS A 7 3.05 -7.16 -2.44
N THR A 8 3.82 -7.92 -3.21
CA THR A 8 5.26 -8.07 -2.95
C THR A 8 5.98 -6.73 -3.03
N LYS A 9 5.67 -5.94 -4.05
CA LYS A 9 6.28 -4.61 -4.21
C LYS A 9 5.84 -3.65 -3.12
N LEU A 10 4.56 -3.69 -2.74
CA LEU A 10 4.04 -2.86 -1.66
C LEU A 10 4.71 -3.22 -0.33
N LYS A 11 4.85 -4.52 -0.03
CA LYS A 11 5.52 -4.97 1.19
C LYS A 11 6.95 -4.47 1.25
N ALA A 12 7.69 -4.61 0.16
CA ALA A 12 9.08 -4.18 0.11
C ALA A 12 9.20 -2.68 0.38
N TYR A 13 8.35 -1.87 -0.26
CA TYR A 13 8.36 -0.43 -0.06
C TYR A 13 8.01 -0.06 1.38
N ILE A 14 6.91 -0.60 1.89
CA ILE A 14 6.44 -0.28 3.24
C ILE A 14 7.47 -0.68 4.29
N CYS A 15 7.98 -1.90 4.21
CA CYS A 15 8.94 -2.39 5.20
C CYS A 15 10.25 -1.60 5.15
N THR A 16 10.76 -1.32 3.95
CA THR A 16 12.06 -0.67 3.80
C THR A 16 11.98 0.83 4.05
N GLU A 17 10.99 1.52 3.45
CA GLU A 17 10.95 2.97 3.44
C GLU A 17 10.11 3.57 4.56
N LEU A 18 9.04 2.89 4.97
CA LEU A 18 8.13 3.44 5.97
C LEU A 18 8.39 2.88 7.37
N LEU A 19 8.68 1.57 7.47
CA LEU A 19 8.92 0.93 8.76
C LEU A 19 10.41 0.84 9.12
N ASN A 20 11.29 1.07 8.15
CA ASN A 20 12.74 0.95 8.32
C ASN A 20 13.15 -0.43 8.86
N ASN A 21 12.46 -1.47 8.41
CA ASN A 21 12.72 -2.83 8.85
C ASN A 21 12.39 -3.79 7.72
N SER A 22 13.38 -4.07 6.86
CA SER A 22 13.20 -4.92 5.68
C SER A 22 12.86 -6.37 6.02
N ASP A 23 13.09 -6.78 7.27
CA ASP A 23 12.78 -8.14 7.73
C ASP A 23 11.37 -8.28 8.28
N TYR A 24 10.62 -7.18 8.41
CA TYR A 24 9.28 -7.22 8.95
C TYR A 24 8.34 -7.97 8.00
N VAL A 25 7.49 -8.84 8.56
CA VAL A 25 6.53 -9.61 7.78
C VAL A 25 5.14 -9.00 7.96
N ILE A 26 4.54 -8.58 6.84
CA ILE A 26 3.19 -8.01 6.84
C ILE A 26 2.24 -9.03 6.24
N ALA A 27 1.19 -9.40 6.98
CA ALA A 27 0.13 -10.25 6.45
C ALA A 27 -0.77 -9.44 5.53
N ASP A 28 -1.39 -10.10 4.54
CA ASP A 28 -2.20 -9.42 3.53
C ASP A 28 -3.39 -8.67 4.09
N ASP A 29 -3.95 -9.14 5.18
CA ASP A 29 -5.12 -8.53 5.84
C ASP A 29 -4.77 -7.82 7.15
N GLN A 30 -3.49 -7.61 7.42
CA GLN A 30 -3.05 -6.95 8.64
C GLN A 30 -3.36 -5.46 8.56
N PRO A 31 -4.06 -4.88 9.57
CA PRO A 31 -4.30 -3.45 9.61
C PRO A 31 -2.99 -2.70 9.82
N LEU A 32 -2.64 -1.84 8.87
CA LEU A 32 -1.36 -1.13 8.91
C LEU A 32 -1.48 0.21 9.65
N ILE A 33 -2.56 0.94 9.40
CA ILE A 33 -2.77 2.24 10.01
C ILE A 33 -3.54 2.09 11.31
N THR A 34 -4.68 1.41 11.29
CA THR A 34 -5.46 1.18 12.52
C THR A 34 -4.74 0.25 13.48
N GLY A 35 -3.84 -0.59 12.97
CA GLY A 35 -3.00 -1.45 13.80
C GLY A 35 -1.76 -0.76 14.39
N GLY A 36 -1.52 0.50 14.03
CA GLY A 36 -0.45 1.29 14.64
C GLY A 36 0.93 1.12 14.04
N LEU A 37 1.06 0.42 12.91
CA LEU A 37 2.37 0.25 12.24
C LEU A 37 2.80 1.51 11.51
N MET A 38 1.86 2.24 10.96
CA MET A 38 2.13 3.51 10.29
C MET A 38 0.93 4.44 10.49
N ASP A 39 1.11 5.72 10.19
CA ASP A 39 0.03 6.71 10.33
C ASP A 39 -0.58 7.06 8.97
N SER A 40 -1.65 7.85 8.99
CA SER A 40 -2.35 8.23 7.77
C SER A 40 -1.54 9.14 6.86
N PHE A 41 -0.50 9.79 7.37
CA PHE A 41 0.38 10.62 6.54
C PHE A 41 1.18 9.77 5.56
N SER A 42 1.44 8.51 5.91
CA SER A 42 2.14 7.59 5.02
C SER A 42 1.36 7.30 3.73
N LEU A 43 0.05 7.53 3.72
CA LEU A 43 -0.77 7.27 2.54
C LEU A 43 -0.36 8.12 1.34
N ALA A 44 0.04 9.36 1.56
CA ALA A 44 0.51 10.21 0.46
C ALA A 44 1.77 9.62 -0.18
N GLN A 45 2.69 9.11 0.63
CA GLN A 45 3.91 8.47 0.14
C GLN A 45 3.59 7.18 -0.61
N ILE A 46 2.66 6.39 -0.11
CA ILE A 46 2.21 5.16 -0.76
C ILE A 46 1.59 5.48 -2.12
N GLY A 47 0.78 6.53 -2.20
CA GLY A 47 0.18 6.95 -3.46
C GLY A 47 1.21 7.30 -4.51
N VAL A 48 2.26 8.02 -4.13
CA VAL A 48 3.37 8.35 -5.04
C VAL A 48 4.10 7.08 -5.48
N PHE A 49 4.36 6.17 -4.54
CA PHE A 49 5.00 4.90 -4.87
C PHE A 49 4.18 4.10 -5.88
N ILE A 50 2.87 4.02 -5.67
CA ILE A 50 1.98 3.26 -6.55
C ILE A 50 2.02 3.84 -7.97
N GLU A 51 1.98 5.15 -8.09
CA GLU A 51 2.05 5.80 -9.40
C GLU A 51 3.38 5.51 -10.09
N ASP A 52 4.48 5.62 -9.36
CA ASP A 52 5.82 5.37 -9.91
C ASP A 52 6.04 3.90 -10.27
N ALA A 53 5.61 2.98 -9.42
CA ALA A 53 5.91 1.55 -9.59
C ALA A 53 4.95 0.87 -10.56
N PHE A 54 3.68 1.27 -10.57
CA PHE A 54 2.64 0.58 -11.33
C PHE A 54 2.01 1.44 -12.42
N GLY A 55 2.33 2.74 -12.46
CA GLY A 55 1.72 3.65 -13.41
C GLY A 55 0.24 3.91 -13.14
N VAL A 56 -0.20 3.73 -11.89
CA VAL A 56 -1.60 3.87 -11.48
C VAL A 56 -1.73 5.05 -10.54
N TYR A 57 -2.61 5.99 -10.89
CA TYR A 57 -2.88 7.14 -10.03
C TYR A 57 -4.03 6.84 -9.09
N ILE A 58 -3.79 7.01 -7.78
CA ILE A 58 -4.83 6.87 -6.76
C ILE A 58 -5.22 8.27 -6.29
N PRO A 59 -6.47 8.71 -6.51
CA PRO A 59 -6.90 10.04 -6.07
C PRO A 59 -6.83 10.21 -4.55
N ASP A 60 -6.62 11.43 -4.10
CA ASP A 60 -6.55 11.74 -2.67
C ASP A 60 -7.81 11.29 -1.91
N THR A 61 -8.96 11.35 -2.57
CA THR A 61 -10.23 10.91 -1.96
C THR A 61 -10.26 9.42 -1.66
N VAL A 62 -9.39 8.65 -2.30
CA VAL A 62 -9.27 7.19 -2.11
C VAL A 62 -8.12 6.85 -1.17
N LEU A 63 -7.14 7.75 -1.03
CA LEU A 63 -6.00 7.55 -0.12
C LEU A 63 -6.45 7.78 1.34
N THR A 64 -7.32 6.89 1.81
CA THR A 64 -7.90 6.96 3.15
C THR A 64 -7.67 5.64 3.88
N VAL A 65 -7.79 5.68 5.20
CA VAL A 65 -7.65 4.48 6.03
C VAL A 65 -8.65 3.41 5.57
N LYS A 66 -9.88 3.80 5.30
CA LYS A 66 -10.93 2.87 4.87
C LYS A 66 -10.52 2.07 3.63
N ASN A 67 -9.85 2.70 2.69
CA ASN A 67 -9.52 2.09 1.39
C ASN A 67 -8.12 1.51 1.32
N MET A 68 -7.24 1.87 2.26
CA MET A 68 -5.81 1.58 2.13
C MET A 68 -5.18 0.94 3.38
N ASP A 69 -5.99 0.50 4.33
CA ASP A 69 -5.48 0.03 5.62
C ASP A 69 -4.75 -1.33 5.57
N THR A 70 -4.97 -2.12 4.52
CA THR A 70 -4.33 -3.43 4.35
C THR A 70 -3.74 -3.57 2.96
N LEU A 71 -2.82 -4.54 2.79
CA LEU A 71 -2.28 -4.84 1.46
C LEU A 71 -3.39 -5.28 0.50
N ASN A 72 -4.36 -6.06 0.99
CA ASN A 72 -5.49 -6.47 0.16
C ASN A 72 -6.29 -5.28 -0.35
N LEU A 73 -6.57 -4.32 0.52
CA LEU A 73 -7.29 -3.11 0.13
C LEU A 73 -6.51 -2.29 -0.89
N MET A 74 -5.21 -2.12 -0.65
CA MET A 74 -4.35 -1.40 -1.60
C MET A 74 -4.32 -2.08 -2.96
N ALA A 75 -4.15 -3.40 -2.98
CA ALA A 75 -4.11 -4.16 -4.22
C ALA A 75 -5.44 -4.07 -4.98
N ASN A 76 -6.57 -4.08 -4.26
CA ASN A 76 -7.88 -3.91 -4.88
C ASN A 76 -7.97 -2.59 -5.64
N GLU A 77 -7.53 -1.50 -5.01
CA GLU A 77 -7.57 -0.17 -5.62
C GLU A 77 -6.65 -0.09 -6.84
N ILE A 78 -5.49 -0.68 -6.77
CA ILE A 78 -4.53 -0.68 -7.89
C ILE A 78 -5.09 -1.47 -9.08
N ILE A 79 -5.59 -2.67 -8.83
CA ILE A 79 -6.11 -3.55 -9.88
C ILE A 79 -7.33 -2.92 -10.55
N GLU A 80 -8.22 -2.36 -9.77
CA GLU A 80 -9.43 -1.73 -10.29
C GLU A 80 -9.10 -0.59 -11.25
N ARG A 81 -8.08 0.20 -10.93
CA ARG A 81 -7.69 1.35 -11.74
C ARG A 81 -6.75 1.01 -12.88
N ALA A 82 -6.01 -0.09 -12.77
CA ALA A 82 -5.10 -0.54 -13.82
C ALA A 82 -5.84 -1.18 -14.99
N GLY A 83 -6.98 -1.76 -14.70
CA GLY A 83 -7.79 -2.44 -15.68
C GLY A 83 -8.61 -1.53 -16.54
#